data_93419f066bd304e5b0d4afb05ee70d3d
#
_entry.id   93419f066bd304e5b0d4afb05ee70d3d
#
_cell.length_a   1.000
_cell.length_b   1.000
_cell.length_c   1.000
_cell.angle_alpha   90.00
_cell.angle_beta   90.00
_cell.angle_gamma   90.00
#
_symmetry.space_group_name_H-M   'P 1'
#
loop_
_entity.id
_entity.type
_entity.pdbx_description
1 polymer ?
#
loop_
_entity_poly.entity_id
_entity_poly.type
_entity_poly.pdbx_seq_one_letter_code
_entity_poly.pdbx_strand_id
1 'polypeptide(L)'
;MALTAPERFPTFPEIPTLAESGLPGFDLQTWNVILGPPDMPPAVVARLNKAINAALGEEAFRNRLIETGVAPWRQANSPADARAFLEREVAKFKDVVQRTGVKLEQ
;
A
#
# COMPACT_ATOMS: atom_id res chain seq x y z
N MET A 1 -4.72 21.56 5.72
CA MET A 1 -3.85 20.42 5.33
C MET A 1 -4.64 19.14 5.53
N ALA A 2 -4.57 18.18 4.60
CA ALA A 2 -5.26 16.89 4.72
C ALA A 2 -4.40 15.77 4.13
N LEU A 3 -4.61 14.54 4.62
CA LEU A 3 -3.93 13.35 4.13
C LEU A 3 -4.65 12.78 2.90
N THR A 4 -3.88 12.26 1.96
CA THR A 4 -4.40 11.60 0.75
C THR A 4 -4.73 10.12 0.96
N ALA A 5 -4.37 9.56 2.11
CA ALA A 5 -4.70 8.21 2.53
C ALA A 5 -6.18 8.10 2.96
N PRO A 6 -6.79 6.90 2.89
CA PRO A 6 -8.19 6.70 3.30
C PRO A 6 -8.39 6.82 4.81
N GLU A 7 -7.33 6.60 5.61
CA GLU A 7 -7.35 6.68 7.06
C GLU A 7 -6.31 7.68 7.57
N ARG A 8 -6.56 8.24 8.76
CA ARG A 8 -5.60 9.12 9.43
C ARG A 8 -4.32 8.37 9.80
N PHE A 9 -3.19 9.06 9.69
CA PHE A 9 -1.90 8.48 10.05
C PHE A 9 -1.72 8.48 11.58
N PRO A 10 -1.28 7.35 12.17
CA PRO A 10 -1.21 7.21 13.64
C PRO A 10 -0.37 8.27 14.36
N THR A 11 0.68 8.76 13.72
CA THR A 11 1.56 9.80 14.30
C THR A 11 0.95 11.21 14.24
N PHE A 12 -0.04 11.43 13.37
CA PHE A 12 -0.70 12.72 13.16
C PHE A 12 -2.23 12.57 13.17
N PRO A 13 -2.82 12.10 14.26
CA PRO A 13 -4.25 11.80 14.33
C PRO A 13 -5.14 13.05 14.18
N GLU A 14 -4.58 14.24 14.40
CA GLU A 14 -5.28 15.52 14.24
C GLU A 14 -5.44 15.94 12.77
N ILE A 15 -4.64 15.39 11.85
CA ILE A 15 -4.73 15.74 10.44
C ILE A 15 -5.84 14.91 9.78
N PRO A 16 -6.91 15.54 9.26
CA PRO A 16 -8.00 14.83 8.59
C PRO A 16 -7.55 14.26 7.24
N THR A 17 -8.31 13.32 6.71
CA THR A 17 -8.12 12.84 5.34
C THR A 17 -8.89 13.70 4.34
N LEU A 18 -8.54 13.61 3.05
CA LEU A 18 -9.32 14.24 1.98
C LEU A 18 -10.73 13.64 1.88
N ALA A 19 -10.86 12.34 2.18
CA ALA A 19 -12.17 11.69 2.22
C ALA A 19 -13.09 12.31 3.28
N GLU A 20 -12.55 12.61 4.49
CA GLU A 20 -13.28 13.31 5.55
C GLU A 20 -13.53 14.79 5.22
N SER A 21 -12.71 15.39 4.38
CA SER A 21 -12.73 16.82 4.03
C SER A 21 -13.59 17.16 2.80
N GLY A 22 -14.45 16.24 2.34
CA GLY A 22 -15.41 16.50 1.27
C GLY A 22 -15.12 15.79 -0.06
N LEU A 23 -14.13 14.90 -0.10
CA LEU A 23 -13.83 14.05 -1.26
C LEU A 23 -14.01 12.56 -0.90
N PRO A 24 -15.25 12.09 -0.69
CA PRO A 24 -15.50 10.72 -0.25
C PRO A 24 -14.91 9.70 -1.22
N GLY A 25 -14.26 8.67 -0.69
CA GLY A 25 -13.61 7.62 -1.48
C GLY A 25 -12.24 8.02 -2.05
N PHE A 26 -11.72 9.21 -1.73
CA PHE A 26 -10.37 9.58 -2.16
C PHE A 26 -9.32 8.72 -1.47
N ASP A 27 -8.52 8.04 -2.26
CA ASP A 27 -7.40 7.20 -1.80
C ASP A 27 -6.26 7.28 -2.83
N LEU A 28 -5.25 8.05 -2.48
CA LEU A 28 -4.01 8.15 -3.24
C LEU A 28 -2.83 8.15 -2.27
N GLN A 29 -2.15 7.03 -2.17
CA GLN A 29 -1.02 6.85 -1.29
C GLN A 29 0.12 6.14 -1.99
N THR A 30 1.33 6.34 -1.49
CA THR A 30 2.48 5.53 -1.90
C THR A 30 2.43 4.19 -1.20
N TRP A 31 2.85 3.16 -1.90
CA TRP A 31 2.90 1.80 -1.37
C TRP A 31 4.18 1.09 -1.80
N ASN A 32 4.57 0.10 -1.04
CA ASN A 32 5.72 -0.74 -1.33
C ASN A 32 5.26 -2.19 -1.46
N VAL A 33 5.78 -2.88 -2.43
CA VAL A 33 5.51 -4.31 -2.66
C VAL A 33 6.83 -5.04 -2.88
N ILE A 34 6.92 -6.25 -2.38
CA ILE A 34 8.06 -7.14 -2.61
C ILE A 34 7.69 -8.08 -3.76
N LEU A 35 8.48 -8.01 -4.82
CA LEU A 35 8.32 -8.87 -5.99
C LEU A 35 9.49 -9.85 -6.08
N GLY A 36 9.19 -11.07 -6.47
CA GLY A 36 10.19 -12.07 -6.80
C GLY A 36 10.35 -12.27 -8.31
N PRO A 37 11.40 -12.97 -8.76
CA PRO A 37 11.56 -13.34 -10.15
C PRO A 37 10.39 -14.20 -10.65
N PRO A 38 10.13 -14.21 -11.96
CA PRO A 38 9.14 -15.12 -12.54
C PRO A 38 9.52 -16.57 -12.24
N ASP A 39 8.52 -17.42 -12.19
CA ASP A 39 8.66 -18.87 -12.01
C ASP A 39 9.31 -19.31 -10.67
N MET A 40 9.23 -18.44 -9.65
CA MET A 40 9.67 -18.81 -8.30
C MET A 40 8.83 -20.01 -7.79
N PRO A 41 9.49 -21.06 -7.23
CA PRO A 41 8.77 -22.20 -6.68
C PRO A 41 7.71 -21.80 -5.64
N PRO A 42 6.49 -22.35 -5.70
CA PRO A 42 5.42 -21.95 -4.76
C PRO A 42 5.78 -22.12 -3.29
N ALA A 43 6.59 -23.12 -2.95
CA ALA A 43 7.06 -23.34 -1.58
C ALA A 43 7.97 -22.19 -1.08
N VAL A 44 8.79 -21.62 -1.96
CA VAL A 44 9.65 -20.45 -1.64
C VAL A 44 8.78 -19.22 -1.43
N VAL A 45 7.82 -18.97 -2.32
CA VAL A 45 6.86 -17.86 -2.20
C VAL A 45 6.10 -17.95 -0.87
N ALA A 46 5.59 -19.12 -0.52
CA ALA A 46 4.86 -19.34 0.73
C ALA A 46 5.74 -19.08 1.96
N ARG A 47 6.99 -19.54 1.94
CA ARG A 47 7.95 -19.34 3.04
C ARG A 47 8.30 -17.86 3.22
N LEU A 48 8.56 -17.15 2.13
CA LEU A 48 8.84 -15.71 2.16
C LEU A 48 7.63 -14.92 2.65
N ASN A 49 6.44 -15.21 2.13
CA ASN A 49 5.21 -14.55 2.56
C ASN A 49 4.96 -14.76 4.06
N LYS A 50 5.16 -15.98 4.57
CA LYS A 50 5.06 -16.27 6.00
C LYS A 50 6.05 -15.43 6.83
N ALA A 51 7.30 -15.32 6.39
CA ALA A 51 8.33 -14.56 7.09
C ALA A 51 8.01 -13.05 7.10
N ILE A 52 7.54 -12.50 5.96
CA ILE A 52 7.15 -11.11 5.84
C ILE A 52 5.95 -10.80 6.75
N ASN A 53 4.92 -11.65 6.72
CA ASN A 53 3.76 -11.47 7.60
C ASN A 53 4.14 -11.58 9.09
N ALA A 54 5.06 -12.45 9.46
CA ALA A 54 5.56 -12.54 10.82
C ALA A 54 6.27 -11.24 11.25
N ALA A 55 7.16 -10.71 10.41
CA ALA A 55 7.84 -9.44 10.67
C ALA A 55 6.85 -8.27 10.80
N LEU A 56 5.86 -8.19 9.91
CA LEU A 56 4.80 -7.18 9.99
C LEU A 56 3.89 -7.34 11.22
N GLY A 57 3.85 -8.51 11.82
CA GLY A 57 3.17 -8.78 13.08
C GLY A 57 3.92 -8.30 14.33
N GLU A 58 5.23 -8.09 14.22
CA GLU A 58 6.07 -7.65 15.35
C GLU A 58 5.86 -6.16 15.65
N GLU A 59 5.49 -5.84 16.89
CA GLU A 59 5.19 -4.46 17.29
C GLU A 59 6.40 -3.53 17.12
N ALA A 60 7.60 -3.96 17.51
CA ALA A 60 8.80 -3.17 17.37
C ALA A 60 9.12 -2.81 15.91
N PHE A 61 8.92 -3.76 15.00
CA PHE A 61 9.12 -3.53 13.57
C PHE A 61 8.06 -2.58 13.00
N ARG A 62 6.79 -2.75 13.39
CA ARG A 62 5.70 -1.86 12.98
C ARG A 62 5.93 -0.41 13.43
N ASN A 63 6.33 -0.22 14.69
CA ASN A 63 6.62 1.10 15.24
C ASN A 63 7.76 1.78 14.47
N ARG A 64 8.79 1.03 14.13
CA ARG A 64 9.90 1.56 13.32
C ARG A 64 9.48 1.97 11.91
N LEU A 65 8.57 1.23 11.28
CA LEU A 65 7.99 1.64 9.99
C LEU A 65 7.20 2.94 10.12
N ILE A 66 6.37 3.07 11.15
CA ILE A 66 5.58 4.28 11.42
C ILE A 66 6.49 5.50 11.64
N GLU A 67 7.58 5.34 12.38
CA GLU A 67 8.59 6.40 12.58
C GLU A 67 9.22 6.88 11.27
N THR A 68 9.32 6.01 10.27
CA THR A 68 9.81 6.37 8.92
C THR A 68 8.72 6.91 7.99
N GLY A 69 7.50 7.09 8.48
CA GLY A 69 6.37 7.58 7.69
C GLY A 69 5.66 6.50 6.86
N VAL A 70 5.95 5.22 7.12
CA VAL A 70 5.31 4.10 6.43
C VAL A 70 4.22 3.51 7.32
N ALA A 71 2.97 3.52 6.85
CA ALA A 71 1.89 2.80 7.50
C ALA A 71 1.99 1.29 7.18
N PRO A 72 2.34 0.43 8.15
CA PRO A 72 2.45 -0.99 7.90
C PRO A 72 1.07 -1.58 7.63
N TRP A 73 1.02 -2.56 6.72
CA TRP A 73 -0.20 -3.31 6.46
C TRP A 73 -0.71 -3.97 7.75
N ARG A 74 -1.97 -3.76 8.09
CA ARG A 74 -2.52 -4.19 9.38
C ARG A 74 -2.96 -5.65 9.42
N GLN A 75 -3.25 -6.21 8.26
CA GLN A 75 -3.72 -7.58 8.12
C GLN A 75 -2.65 -8.41 7.43
N ALA A 76 -2.60 -9.71 7.75
CA ALA A 76 -1.80 -10.64 6.98
C ALA A 76 -2.29 -10.64 5.54
N ASN A 77 -1.40 -10.58 4.56
CA ASN A 77 -1.75 -10.68 3.17
C ASN A 77 -1.07 -11.88 2.50
N SER A 78 -1.78 -12.46 1.55
CA SER A 78 -1.26 -13.53 0.70
C SER A 78 -0.65 -12.97 -0.59
N PRO A 79 0.13 -13.77 -1.34
CA PRO A 79 0.57 -13.38 -2.68
C PRO A 79 -0.59 -13.05 -3.62
N ALA A 80 -1.74 -13.70 -3.45
CA ALA A 80 -2.95 -13.40 -4.22
C ALA A 80 -3.53 -12.03 -3.87
N ASP A 81 -3.56 -11.66 -2.58
CA ASP A 81 -4.01 -10.33 -2.13
C ASP A 81 -3.09 -9.22 -2.67
N ALA A 82 -1.77 -9.45 -2.65
CA ALA A 82 -0.79 -8.52 -3.21
C ALA A 82 -0.99 -8.32 -4.72
N ARG A 83 -1.25 -9.41 -5.45
CA ARG A 83 -1.56 -9.35 -6.89
C ARG A 83 -2.84 -8.56 -7.16
N ALA A 84 -3.92 -8.88 -6.46
CA ALA A 84 -5.20 -8.18 -6.61
C ALA A 84 -5.07 -6.68 -6.26
N PHE A 85 -4.26 -6.34 -5.25
CA PHE A 85 -3.94 -4.95 -4.93
C PHE A 85 -3.24 -4.25 -6.11
N LEU A 86 -2.18 -4.85 -6.66
CA LEU A 86 -1.44 -4.29 -7.80
C LEU A 86 -2.34 -4.08 -9.02
N GLU A 87 -3.21 -5.04 -9.34
CA GLU A 87 -4.15 -4.94 -10.45
C GLU A 87 -5.09 -3.75 -10.28
N ARG A 88 -5.62 -3.54 -9.07
CA ARG A 88 -6.46 -2.37 -8.76
C ARG A 88 -5.70 -1.05 -8.89
N GLU A 89 -4.48 -0.98 -8.38
CA GLU A 89 -3.67 0.22 -8.46
C GLU A 89 -3.29 0.56 -9.91
N VAL A 90 -2.91 -0.44 -10.70
CA VAL A 90 -2.64 -0.26 -12.13
C VAL A 90 -3.88 0.26 -12.86
N ALA A 91 -5.06 -0.29 -12.59
CA ALA A 91 -6.31 0.18 -13.18
C ALA A 91 -6.64 1.63 -12.78
N LYS A 92 -6.46 1.96 -11.49
CA LYS A 92 -6.63 3.33 -10.96
C LYS A 92 -5.74 4.33 -11.70
N PHE A 93 -4.45 4.05 -11.79
CA PHE A 93 -3.51 4.95 -12.46
C PHE A 93 -3.73 5.04 -13.98
N LYS A 94 -4.15 3.97 -14.64
CA LYS A 94 -4.56 4.02 -16.04
C LYS A 94 -5.73 4.98 -16.27
N ASP A 95 -6.75 4.93 -15.40
CA ASP A 95 -7.89 5.84 -15.46
C ASP A 95 -7.47 7.29 -15.26
N VAL A 96 -6.59 7.55 -14.28
CA VAL A 96 -6.05 8.90 -14.04
C VAL A 96 -5.30 9.42 -15.27
N VAL A 97 -4.41 8.63 -15.85
CA VAL A 97 -3.66 9.01 -17.05
C VAL A 97 -4.58 9.30 -18.24
N GLN A 98 -5.62 8.47 -18.42
CA GLN A 98 -6.60 8.68 -19.51
C GLN A 98 -7.38 9.97 -19.33
N ARG A 99 -7.83 10.27 -18.09
CA ARG A 99 -8.61 11.48 -17.80
C ARG A 99 -7.80 12.76 -17.85
N THR A 100 -6.55 12.70 -17.41
CA THR A 100 -5.69 13.90 -17.33
C THR A 100 -4.89 14.16 -18.60
N GLY A 101 -4.78 13.18 -19.48
CA GLY A 101 -3.98 13.28 -20.71
C GLY A 101 -2.48 13.39 -20.47
N VAL A 102 -2.01 13.08 -19.24
CA VAL A 102 -0.58 13.10 -18.91
C VAL A 102 0.15 12.08 -19.76
N LYS A 103 1.16 12.54 -20.52
CA LYS A 103 2.08 11.67 -21.24
C LYS A 103 3.19 11.25 -20.28
N LEU A 104 3.33 9.96 -20.05
CA LEU A 104 4.49 9.42 -19.36
C LEU A 104 5.65 9.44 -20.37
N GLU A 105 6.63 10.30 -20.14
CA GLU A 105 7.89 10.23 -20.86
C GLU A 105 8.62 8.95 -20.44
N GLN A 106 9.00 8.14 -21.41
CA GLN A 106 9.78 6.92 -21.19
C GLN A 106 11.27 7.23 -21.15
#